data_f627dff60e84338b386bb8edf16b98f7
#
_entry.id   f627dff60e84338b386bb8edf16b98f7
#
_cell.length_a   1.000
_cell.length_b   1.000
_cell.length_c   1.000
_cell.angle_alpha   90.00
_cell.angle_beta   90.00
_cell.angle_gamma   90.00
#
_symmetry.space_group_name_H-M   'P 1'
#
loop_
_entity.id
_entity.type
_entity.pdbx_description
1 polymer ?
#
loop_
_entity_poly.entity_id
_entity_poly.type
_entity_poly.pdbx_seq_one_letter_code
_entity_poly.pdbx_strand_id
1 'polypeptide(L)'
;AVKLKTPFVTGYGMTETAPLISVGKVGSYKLKSVGEYASEYVNVKIDSIDPQNVAGEVLVRGDVVFSGYYKNDEATKAVFTEDGWFRTGDLGTIDKDGTLFLVGRCKSMLLSSNGQNIYPEEVEVILNNMPFVAESLVVSRNEKLVALIVPDQNELGEAGTDAESLEQ
;
A
#
# COMPACT_ATOMS: atom_id res chain seq x y z
N ALA A 1 -3.64 18.33 -4.55
CA ALA A 1 -4.62 18.29 -5.65
C ALA A 1 -5.65 19.40 -5.51
N VAL A 2 -6.29 19.55 -4.35
CA VAL A 2 -7.31 20.60 -4.09
C VAL A 2 -6.74 22.01 -4.30
N LYS A 3 -5.49 22.26 -3.93
CA LYS A 3 -4.84 23.58 -4.12
C LYS A 3 -4.51 23.89 -5.58
N LEU A 4 -4.25 22.88 -6.40
CA LEU A 4 -3.80 23.08 -7.79
C LEU A 4 -4.93 23.12 -8.80
N LYS A 5 -6.19 22.82 -8.42
CA LYS A 5 -7.35 22.71 -9.33
C LYS A 5 -7.10 21.81 -10.55
N THR A 6 -6.16 20.89 -10.44
CA THR A 6 -5.79 19.96 -11.50
C THR A 6 -6.61 18.68 -11.35
N PRO A 7 -7.20 18.16 -12.43
CA PRO A 7 -7.84 16.86 -12.41
C PRO A 7 -6.83 15.80 -11.97
N PHE A 8 -7.18 15.01 -10.98
CA PHE A 8 -6.33 13.98 -10.41
C PHE A 8 -7.13 12.69 -10.25
N VAL A 9 -6.55 11.59 -10.66
CA VAL A 9 -7.07 10.24 -10.44
C VAL A 9 -5.95 9.35 -9.93
N THR A 10 -6.29 8.44 -9.04
CA THR A 10 -5.43 7.35 -8.61
C THR A 10 -5.78 6.09 -9.38
N GLY A 11 -4.81 5.20 -9.53
CA GLY A 11 -5.02 3.86 -10.06
C GLY A 11 -4.20 2.86 -9.28
N TYR A 12 -4.64 1.62 -9.27
CA TYR A 12 -3.93 0.50 -8.67
C TYR A 12 -3.93 -0.67 -9.63
N GLY A 13 -2.81 -1.33 -9.69
CA GLY A 13 -2.60 -2.52 -10.49
C GLY A 13 -1.15 -2.95 -10.50
N MET A 14 -0.87 -4.01 -11.22
CA MET A 14 0.44 -4.63 -11.29
C MET A 14 0.61 -5.36 -12.64
N THR A 15 1.82 -5.76 -12.96
CA THR A 15 2.13 -6.44 -14.23
C THR A 15 1.26 -7.67 -14.44
N GLU A 16 0.99 -8.41 -13.38
CA GLU A 16 0.17 -9.63 -13.39
C GLU A 16 -1.32 -9.38 -13.64
N THR A 17 -1.75 -8.12 -13.71
CA THR A 17 -3.16 -7.73 -13.93
C THR A 17 -3.37 -6.82 -15.16
N ALA A 18 -2.44 -6.76 -16.08
CA ALA A 18 -2.45 -6.16 -17.42
C ALA A 18 -2.97 -4.71 -17.56
N PRO A 19 -2.49 -3.72 -16.89
CA PRO A 19 -1.90 -3.60 -15.54
C PRO A 19 -2.90 -3.09 -14.48
N LEU A 20 -4.19 -2.93 -14.79
CA LEU A 20 -5.13 -2.14 -13.99
C LEU A 20 -6.15 -3.01 -13.24
N ILE A 21 -6.23 -2.84 -11.92
CA ILE A 21 -7.25 -3.43 -11.05
C ILE A 21 -8.34 -2.40 -10.73
N SER A 22 -7.93 -1.19 -10.31
CA SER A 22 -8.88 -0.13 -9.96
C SER A 22 -8.42 1.23 -10.45
N VAL A 23 -9.37 2.14 -10.61
CA VAL A 23 -9.13 3.52 -11.04
C VAL A 23 -10.14 4.47 -10.40
N GLY A 24 -9.64 5.63 -9.96
CA GLY A 24 -10.47 6.71 -9.44
C GLY A 24 -11.22 7.42 -10.56
N LYS A 25 -12.36 8.02 -10.22
CA LYS A 25 -13.12 8.88 -11.13
C LYS A 25 -12.76 10.35 -10.88
N VAL A 26 -12.62 11.12 -11.94
CA VAL A 26 -12.42 12.57 -11.84
C VAL A 26 -13.61 13.18 -11.11
N GLY A 27 -13.33 13.96 -10.05
CA GLY A 27 -14.36 14.66 -9.26
C GLY A 27 -14.96 13.85 -8.10
N SER A 28 -14.66 12.55 -7.97
CA SER A 28 -15.16 11.70 -6.87
C SER A 28 -14.02 11.04 -6.06
N TYR A 29 -12.90 11.74 -5.91
CA TYR A 29 -11.75 11.24 -5.18
C TYR A 29 -12.03 11.10 -3.67
N LYS A 30 -11.87 9.92 -3.13
CA LYS A 30 -11.83 9.66 -1.68
C LYS A 30 -10.36 9.65 -1.25
N LEU A 31 -10.04 10.39 -0.19
CA LEU A 31 -8.67 10.50 0.33
C LEU A 31 -8.10 9.11 0.67
N LYS A 32 -6.85 8.84 0.28
CA LYS A 32 -6.16 7.55 0.42
C LYS A 32 -6.74 6.39 -0.41
N SER A 33 -7.77 6.61 -1.23
CA SER A 33 -8.30 5.55 -2.09
C SER A 33 -7.45 5.35 -3.34
N VAL A 34 -7.51 4.14 -3.87
CA VAL A 34 -6.97 3.80 -5.20
C VAL A 34 -8.07 3.62 -6.25
N GLY A 35 -9.29 4.04 -5.91
CA GLY A 35 -10.44 4.06 -6.80
C GLY A 35 -11.33 2.82 -6.70
N GLU A 36 -12.28 2.73 -7.62
CA GLU A 36 -13.18 1.58 -7.75
C GLU A 36 -12.60 0.58 -8.74
N TYR A 37 -12.79 -0.72 -8.51
CA TYR A 37 -12.34 -1.73 -9.48
C TYR A 37 -13.23 -1.79 -10.72
N ALA A 38 -12.65 -2.16 -11.85
CA ALA A 38 -13.35 -2.26 -13.13
C ALA A 38 -14.14 -3.58 -13.22
N SER A 39 -15.34 -3.61 -12.60
CA SER A 39 -16.15 -4.81 -12.37
C SER A 39 -16.56 -5.59 -13.63
N GLU A 40 -16.39 -5.02 -14.81
CA GLU A 40 -16.62 -5.73 -16.10
C GLU A 40 -15.51 -6.74 -16.43
N TYR A 41 -14.26 -6.46 -15.97
CA TYR A 41 -13.08 -7.24 -16.36
C TYR A 41 -12.37 -7.88 -15.17
N VAL A 42 -12.64 -7.38 -13.95
CA VAL A 42 -11.96 -7.80 -12.75
C VAL A 42 -12.92 -7.86 -11.56
N ASN A 43 -12.80 -8.93 -10.79
CA ASN A 43 -13.46 -9.05 -9.49
C ASN A 43 -12.39 -8.88 -8.40
N VAL A 44 -12.72 -8.15 -7.36
CA VAL A 44 -11.85 -7.90 -6.21
C VAL A 44 -12.56 -8.35 -4.94
N LYS A 45 -11.86 -9.06 -4.07
CA LYS A 45 -12.28 -9.32 -2.70
C LYS A 45 -11.13 -9.09 -1.73
N ILE A 46 -11.46 -8.77 -0.50
CA ILE A 46 -10.51 -8.67 0.60
C ILE A 46 -10.59 -9.95 1.42
N ASP A 47 -9.47 -10.62 1.64
CA ASP A 47 -9.39 -11.81 2.49
C ASP A 47 -9.41 -11.40 3.97
N SER A 48 -10.60 -11.06 4.43
CA SER A 48 -10.88 -10.54 5.77
C SER A 48 -12.30 -10.95 6.23
N ILE A 49 -12.45 -11.09 7.53
CA ILE A 49 -13.79 -11.34 8.16
C ILE A 49 -14.69 -10.10 8.13
N ASP A 50 -14.08 -8.91 8.03
CA ASP A 50 -14.78 -7.62 7.89
C ASP A 50 -14.02 -6.75 6.88
N PRO A 51 -14.26 -6.92 5.56
CA PRO A 51 -13.52 -6.24 4.50
C PRO A 51 -13.59 -4.72 4.54
N GLN A 52 -14.55 -4.14 5.26
CA GLN A 52 -14.72 -2.70 5.36
C GLN A 52 -13.86 -2.08 6.46
N ASN A 53 -13.61 -2.81 7.54
CA ASN A 53 -12.96 -2.26 8.73
C ASN A 53 -11.65 -2.97 9.08
N VAL A 54 -11.47 -4.22 8.62
CA VAL A 54 -10.27 -5.02 8.90
C VAL A 54 -9.55 -5.30 7.60
N ALA A 55 -8.33 -4.78 7.48
CA ALA A 55 -7.51 -5.01 6.30
C ALA A 55 -7.18 -6.49 6.14
N GLY A 56 -7.25 -6.96 4.90
CA GLY A 56 -6.86 -8.30 4.48
C GLY A 56 -6.17 -8.26 3.13
N GLU A 57 -5.64 -9.39 2.69
CA GLU A 57 -5.01 -9.47 1.38
C GLU A 57 -6.02 -9.16 0.27
N VAL A 58 -5.62 -8.31 -0.67
CA VAL A 58 -6.39 -8.01 -1.88
C VAL A 58 -6.27 -9.19 -2.83
N LEU A 59 -7.39 -9.86 -3.09
CA LEU A 59 -7.48 -10.97 -4.03
C LEU A 59 -8.22 -10.54 -5.29
N VAL A 60 -7.70 -10.95 -6.45
CA VAL A 60 -8.18 -10.50 -7.76
C VAL A 60 -8.48 -11.71 -8.65
N ARG A 61 -9.57 -11.65 -9.42
CA ARG A 61 -9.92 -12.65 -10.41
C ARG A 61 -10.59 -11.99 -11.61
N GLY A 62 -10.26 -12.42 -12.81
CA GLY A 62 -10.87 -11.92 -14.06
C GLY A 62 -9.93 -12.03 -15.26
N ASP A 63 -10.40 -11.54 -16.39
CA ASP A 63 -9.71 -11.66 -17.67
C ASP A 63 -8.38 -10.87 -17.73
N VAL A 64 -8.21 -9.90 -16.84
CA VAL A 64 -6.98 -9.11 -16.74
C VAL A 64 -5.85 -9.85 -16.02
N VAL A 65 -6.18 -10.92 -15.28
CA VAL A 65 -5.18 -11.67 -14.51
C VAL A 65 -4.40 -12.61 -15.42
N PHE A 66 -3.08 -12.56 -15.31
CA PHE A 66 -2.19 -13.44 -16.08
C PHE A 66 -2.42 -14.93 -15.77
N SER A 67 -1.98 -15.80 -16.67
CA SER A 67 -2.10 -17.26 -16.46
C SER A 67 -1.00 -17.87 -15.61
N GLY A 68 0.08 -17.14 -15.35
CA GLY A 68 1.19 -17.59 -14.52
C GLY A 68 2.55 -17.12 -14.99
N TYR A 69 3.59 -17.47 -14.24
CA TYR A 69 4.97 -17.14 -14.55
C TYR A 69 5.58 -18.15 -15.53
N TYR A 70 6.23 -17.64 -16.57
CA TYR A 70 6.84 -18.48 -17.60
C TYR A 70 7.87 -19.46 -17.03
N LYS A 71 7.65 -20.75 -17.28
CA LYS A 71 8.51 -21.85 -16.80
C LYS A 71 8.75 -21.86 -15.27
N ASN A 72 7.79 -21.35 -14.50
CA ASN A 72 7.88 -21.33 -13.04
C ASN A 72 6.54 -21.68 -12.39
N ASP A 73 6.21 -22.98 -12.44
CA ASP A 73 4.95 -23.51 -11.91
C ASP A 73 4.85 -23.36 -10.38
N GLU A 74 5.98 -23.42 -9.68
CA GLU A 74 6.02 -23.26 -8.22
C GLU A 74 5.61 -21.85 -7.82
N ALA A 75 6.24 -20.84 -8.43
CA ALA A 75 5.86 -19.43 -8.18
C ALA A 75 4.42 -19.14 -8.62
N THR A 76 3.97 -19.76 -9.72
CA THR A 76 2.59 -19.62 -10.18
C THR A 76 1.61 -20.17 -9.16
N LYS A 77 1.82 -21.39 -8.66
CA LYS A 77 0.96 -21.99 -7.63
C LYS A 77 0.95 -21.21 -6.33
N ALA A 78 2.07 -20.58 -5.96
CA ALA A 78 2.18 -19.81 -4.73
C ALA A 78 1.33 -18.53 -4.73
N VAL A 79 1.00 -17.98 -5.91
CA VAL A 79 0.25 -16.73 -6.03
C VAL A 79 -1.23 -16.94 -6.40
N PHE A 80 -1.70 -18.17 -6.52
CA PHE A 80 -3.11 -18.45 -6.71
C PHE A 80 -3.70 -19.23 -5.54
N THR A 81 -4.92 -18.91 -5.16
CA THR A 81 -5.71 -19.71 -4.23
C THR A 81 -6.26 -20.95 -4.95
N GLU A 82 -6.70 -21.97 -4.19
CA GLU A 82 -7.30 -23.19 -4.75
C GLU A 82 -8.55 -22.91 -5.59
N ASP A 83 -9.31 -21.86 -5.23
CA ASP A 83 -10.51 -21.41 -5.95
C ASP A 83 -10.20 -20.36 -7.06
N GLY A 84 -8.91 -20.19 -7.41
CA GLY A 84 -8.47 -19.45 -8.59
C GLY A 84 -8.42 -17.94 -8.44
N TRP A 85 -8.29 -17.40 -7.22
CA TRP A 85 -8.00 -16.00 -7.00
C TRP A 85 -6.50 -15.75 -7.00
N PHE A 86 -6.08 -14.69 -7.66
CA PHE A 86 -4.71 -14.21 -7.64
C PHE A 86 -4.45 -13.40 -6.36
N ARG A 87 -3.38 -13.75 -5.65
CA ARG A 87 -2.88 -13.08 -4.46
C ARG A 87 -1.98 -11.93 -4.85
N THR A 88 -2.41 -10.70 -4.60
CA THR A 88 -1.60 -9.52 -4.97
C THR A 88 -0.41 -9.30 -4.03
N GLY A 89 -0.47 -9.82 -2.82
CA GLY A 89 0.46 -9.52 -1.75
C GLY A 89 0.27 -8.14 -1.14
N ASP A 90 -0.74 -7.39 -1.55
CA ASP A 90 -1.11 -6.10 -0.99
C ASP A 90 -2.24 -6.25 0.02
N LEU A 91 -2.21 -5.45 1.08
CA LEU A 91 -3.25 -5.39 2.10
C LEU A 91 -4.15 -4.19 1.87
N GLY A 92 -5.45 -4.39 2.06
CA GLY A 92 -6.41 -3.31 1.85
C GLY A 92 -7.76 -3.56 2.49
N THR A 93 -8.62 -2.56 2.34
CA THR A 93 -10.04 -2.60 2.68
C THR A 93 -10.88 -2.15 1.50
N ILE A 94 -12.15 -2.51 1.48
CA ILE A 94 -13.10 -2.07 0.46
C ILE A 94 -14.34 -1.50 1.14
N ASP A 95 -14.74 -0.29 0.78
CA ASP A 95 -15.93 0.31 1.38
C ASP A 95 -17.23 -0.19 0.73
N LYS A 96 -18.35 0.23 1.30
CA LYS A 96 -19.69 -0.15 0.83
C LYS A 96 -20.01 0.28 -0.62
N ASP A 97 -19.27 1.27 -1.14
CA ASP A 97 -19.44 1.78 -2.49
C ASP A 97 -18.49 1.10 -3.50
N GLY A 98 -17.70 0.10 -3.04
CA GLY A 98 -16.73 -0.62 -3.86
C GLY A 98 -15.41 0.12 -4.06
N THR A 99 -15.13 1.15 -3.28
CA THR A 99 -13.85 1.87 -3.33
C THR A 99 -12.79 1.11 -2.55
N LEU A 100 -11.63 0.89 -3.17
CA LEU A 100 -10.49 0.17 -2.61
C LEU A 100 -9.51 1.14 -1.94
N PHE A 101 -9.01 0.74 -0.78
CA PHE A 101 -7.99 1.44 0.00
C PHE A 101 -6.86 0.46 0.31
N LEU A 102 -5.63 0.84 -0.01
CA LEU A 102 -4.44 0.05 0.33
C LEU A 102 -3.82 0.57 1.62
N VAL A 103 -3.33 -0.35 2.45
CA VAL A 103 -2.70 -0.02 3.74
C VAL A 103 -1.23 -0.46 3.79
N GLY A 104 -0.80 -1.40 2.95
CA GLY A 104 0.58 -1.87 2.90
C GLY A 104 0.74 -3.19 2.15
N ARG A 105 1.87 -3.86 2.39
CA ARG A 105 2.20 -5.17 1.80
C ARG A 105 2.10 -6.27 2.84
N CYS A 106 1.64 -7.45 2.43
CA CYS A 106 1.59 -8.63 3.32
C CYS A 106 2.98 -8.97 3.91
N LYS A 107 4.04 -8.83 3.12
CA LYS A 107 5.42 -9.13 3.53
C LYS A 107 6.04 -8.05 4.42
N SER A 108 5.54 -6.82 4.35
CA SER A 108 6.04 -5.69 5.16
C SER A 108 5.31 -5.56 6.49
N MET A 109 4.15 -6.19 6.64
CA MET A 109 3.37 -6.12 7.89
C MET A 109 4.19 -6.64 9.07
N LEU A 110 4.27 -5.84 10.11
CA LEU A 110 4.95 -6.16 11.36
C LEU A 110 3.93 -6.52 12.44
N LEU A 111 4.30 -7.45 13.30
CA LEU A 111 3.50 -7.79 14.48
C LEU A 111 4.08 -7.05 15.69
N SER A 112 3.24 -6.28 16.37
CA SER A 112 3.65 -5.67 17.63
C SER A 112 3.66 -6.70 18.78
N SER A 113 4.32 -6.37 19.88
CA SER A 113 4.40 -7.25 21.06
C SER A 113 3.04 -7.60 21.69
N ASN A 114 2.01 -6.81 21.43
CA ASN A 114 0.63 -7.06 21.87
C ASN A 114 -0.24 -7.76 20.81
N GLY A 115 0.36 -8.24 19.70
CA GLY A 115 -0.32 -8.98 18.63
C GLY A 115 -1.10 -8.11 17.63
N GLN A 116 -0.93 -6.79 17.67
CA GLN A 116 -1.54 -5.89 16.67
C GLN A 116 -0.71 -5.83 15.40
N ASN A 117 -1.38 -5.81 14.25
CA ASN A 117 -0.75 -5.58 12.98
C ASN A 117 -0.31 -4.12 12.87
N ILE A 118 0.94 -3.92 12.45
CA ILE A 118 1.51 -2.61 12.15
C ILE A 118 1.88 -2.61 10.67
N TYR A 119 1.46 -1.58 9.98
CA TYR A 119 1.78 -1.33 8.58
C TYR A 119 2.86 -0.25 8.51
N PRO A 120 4.13 -0.63 8.27
CA PRO A 120 5.25 0.32 8.24
C PRO A 120 4.99 1.52 7.35
N GLU A 121 4.40 1.29 6.19
CA GLU A 121 4.10 2.31 5.19
C GLU A 121 3.17 3.41 5.72
N GLU A 122 2.23 3.09 6.61
CA GLU A 122 1.37 4.11 7.24
C GLU A 122 2.15 5.01 8.21
N VAL A 123 3.11 4.45 8.93
CA VAL A 123 3.98 5.21 9.83
C VAL A 123 4.97 6.06 9.04
N GLU A 124 5.58 5.49 7.99
CA GLU A 124 6.50 6.18 7.09
C GLU A 124 5.85 7.38 6.40
N VAL A 125 4.59 7.26 5.97
CA VAL A 125 3.83 8.40 5.42
C VAL A 125 3.73 9.56 6.41
N ILE A 126 3.56 9.27 7.69
CA ILE A 126 3.50 10.32 8.75
C ILE A 126 4.87 10.93 8.94
N LEU A 127 5.92 10.11 9.07
CA LEU A 127 7.29 10.55 9.28
C LEU A 127 7.81 11.39 8.11
N ASN A 128 7.57 10.95 6.88
CA ASN A 128 8.00 11.64 5.66
C ASN A 128 7.28 12.99 5.42
N ASN A 129 6.23 13.29 6.18
CA ASN A 129 5.57 14.60 6.18
C ASN A 129 6.02 15.51 7.35
N MET A 130 6.96 15.05 8.18
CA MET A 130 7.55 15.86 9.24
C MET A 130 8.64 16.78 8.69
N PRO A 131 8.84 17.96 9.28
CA PRO A 131 9.99 18.82 8.94
C PRO A 131 11.31 18.07 9.11
N PHE A 132 12.29 18.38 8.27
CA PHE A 132 13.65 17.83 8.28
C PHE A 132 13.78 16.33 7.94
N VAL A 133 12.70 15.68 7.50
CA VAL A 133 12.70 14.28 7.08
C VAL A 133 12.62 14.20 5.57
N ALA A 134 13.70 13.73 4.92
CA ALA A 134 13.71 13.45 3.50
C ALA A 134 13.08 12.09 3.19
N GLU A 135 13.40 11.06 3.98
CA GLU A 135 12.94 9.69 3.81
C GLU A 135 12.97 8.95 5.14
N SER A 136 12.06 8.00 5.32
CA SER A 136 12.07 7.12 6.49
C SER A 136 11.79 5.66 6.09
N LEU A 137 12.34 4.74 6.89
CA LEU A 137 12.09 3.30 6.81
C LEU A 137 11.77 2.77 8.20
N VAL A 138 10.62 2.13 8.35
CA VAL A 138 10.17 1.54 9.61
C VAL A 138 10.40 0.03 9.59
N VAL A 139 11.16 -0.45 10.57
CA VAL A 139 11.52 -1.88 10.70
C VAL A 139 11.26 -2.38 12.12
N SER A 140 11.15 -3.69 12.27
CA SER A 140 11.19 -4.34 13.59
C SER A 140 12.62 -4.73 13.93
N ARG A 141 13.13 -4.29 15.08
CA ARG A 141 14.43 -4.68 15.61
C ARG A 141 14.31 -5.00 17.11
N ASN A 142 14.64 -6.24 17.47
CA ASN A 142 14.50 -6.73 18.86
C ASN A 142 13.07 -6.50 19.41
N GLU A 143 12.05 -6.87 18.64
CA GLU A 143 10.62 -6.72 18.96
C GLU A 143 10.15 -5.26 19.18
N LYS A 144 10.97 -4.29 18.81
CA LYS A 144 10.65 -2.86 18.86
C LYS A 144 10.55 -2.29 17.46
N LEU A 145 9.61 -1.36 17.29
CA LEU A 145 9.57 -0.53 16.08
C LEU A 145 10.72 0.48 16.13
N VAL A 146 11.48 0.52 15.05
CA VAL A 146 12.57 1.46 14.85
C VAL A 146 12.36 2.16 13.52
N ALA A 147 12.33 3.48 13.53
CA ALA A 147 12.37 4.28 12.31
C ALA A 147 13.82 4.66 12.01
N LEU A 148 14.28 4.33 10.82
CA LEU A 148 15.51 4.83 10.23
C LEU A 148 15.13 6.08 9.43
N ILE A 149 15.77 7.22 9.71
CA ILE A 149 15.41 8.50 9.10
C ILE A 149 16.60 9.04 8.32
N VAL A 150 16.35 9.48 7.10
CA VAL A 150 17.29 10.27 6.29
C VAL A 150 16.89 11.73 6.48
N PRO A 151 17.76 12.57 7.04
CA PRO A 151 17.49 14.00 7.21
C PRO A 151 17.44 14.76 5.87
N ASP A 152 16.56 15.75 5.76
CA ASP A 152 16.57 16.69 4.64
C ASP A 152 17.68 17.74 4.84
N GLN A 153 18.78 17.59 4.09
CA GLN A 153 19.96 18.45 4.19
C GLN A 153 19.66 19.89 3.78
N ASN A 154 18.70 20.13 2.90
CA ASN A 154 18.33 21.47 2.46
C ASN A 154 17.60 22.22 3.58
N GLU A 155 16.60 21.57 4.18
CA GLU A 155 15.86 22.16 5.31
C GLU A 155 16.75 22.37 6.54
N LEU A 156 17.68 21.44 6.81
CA LEU A 156 18.67 21.59 7.89
C LEU A 156 19.60 22.76 7.65
N GLY A 157 20.12 22.91 6.43
CA GLY A 157 21.00 24.04 6.05
C GLY A 157 20.31 25.39 6.18
N GLU A 158 19.03 25.50 5.80
CA GLU A 158 18.22 26.70 5.96
C GLU A 158 17.93 27.03 7.44
N ALA A 159 17.78 26.00 8.28
CA ALA A 159 17.56 26.17 9.71
C ALA A 159 18.85 26.47 10.50
N GLY A 160 20.02 26.40 9.86
CA GLY A 160 21.32 26.62 10.52
C GLY A 160 21.70 25.52 11.51
N THR A 161 21.15 24.32 11.33
CA THR A 161 21.37 23.16 12.20
C THR A 161 22.22 22.14 11.47
N ASP A 162 23.37 21.76 12.04
CA ASP A 162 24.19 20.69 11.48
C ASP A 162 23.63 19.29 11.85
N ALA A 163 23.71 18.35 10.89
CA ALA A 163 23.20 16.98 11.06
C ALA A 163 23.82 16.26 12.29
N GLU A 164 25.05 16.59 12.68
CA GLU A 164 25.75 16.05 13.86
C GLU A 164 25.05 16.39 15.19
N SER A 165 24.26 17.45 15.24
CA SER A 165 23.54 17.87 16.45
C SER A 165 22.25 17.04 16.71
N LEU A 166 21.83 16.20 15.79
CA LEU A 166 20.62 15.38 15.88
C LEU A 166 20.86 13.94 16.38
N GLU A 167 22.12 13.53 16.56
CA GLU A 167 22.49 12.19 17.06
C GLU A 167 22.53 12.05 18.59
N GLN A 168 22.00 13.00 19.35
CA GLN A 168 21.94 12.94 20.83
C GLN A 168 20.51 12.53 21.32
#